data_5af6021ff84fba830be1b74159255df2
#
_entry.id   5af6021ff84fba830be1b74159255df2
#
_cell.length_a   1.000
_cell.length_b   1.000
_cell.length_c   1.000
_cell.angle_alpha   90.00
_cell.angle_beta   90.00
_cell.angle_gamma   90.00
#
_symmetry.space_group_name_H-M   'P 1'
#
loop_
_entity.id
_entity.type
_entity.pdbx_description
1 polymer ?
#
loop_
_entity_poly.entity_id
_entity_poly.type
_entity_poly.pdbx_seq_one_letter_code
_entity_poly.pdbx_strand_id
1 'polypeptide(L)'
;MRILRIIQLVVFDLLHYLISFPFLPILYFQSKRIRKEVPMLPEAIEPNGIEYANDLFEKELSILALGESTMAGVGVTYHKDGLVGTFAKEWAHLNRTSVSWSVYARSGYTAQKVHQKLIPKIEKSNFDIIIISLGANDAFKLKNVISWQKDIQKLIHTLRSLYPNATIAFFNMPPIQEFPAFSFLMKFIIGKKVNILGRGLFEVAKMPNVFYFRDKITLDTWVLKMNKKYKESDFFSDGIHPSKLTYQTWAKEMAIFLFEKLK
;
A
#
# COMPACT_ATOMS: atom_id res chain seq x y z
N MET A 1 0.92 25.48 -13.96
CA MET A 1 1.51 24.74 -12.83
C MET A 1 1.40 23.21 -12.97
N ARG A 2 0.22 22.62 -13.27
CA ARG A 2 0.06 21.14 -13.39
C ARG A 2 0.92 20.52 -14.50
N ILE A 3 0.92 21.11 -15.71
CA ILE A 3 1.70 20.63 -16.86
C ILE A 3 3.20 20.60 -16.53
N LEU A 4 3.73 21.66 -15.92
CA LEU A 4 5.15 21.75 -15.55
C LEU A 4 5.57 20.61 -14.58
N ARG A 5 4.71 20.29 -13.59
CA ARG A 5 4.96 19.18 -12.66
C ARG A 5 4.97 17.82 -13.36
N ILE A 6 4.09 17.62 -14.33
CA ILE A 6 4.05 16.38 -15.13
C ILE A 6 5.34 16.27 -15.96
N ILE A 7 5.76 17.35 -16.61
CA ILE A 7 7.02 17.37 -17.38
C ILE A 7 8.20 17.05 -16.47
N GLN A 8 8.32 17.70 -15.33
CA GLN A 8 9.38 17.41 -14.35
C GLN A 8 9.37 15.94 -13.93
N LEU A 9 8.18 15.38 -13.68
CA LEU A 9 8.05 13.98 -13.27
C LEU A 9 8.52 13.02 -14.36
N VAL A 10 8.18 13.30 -15.63
CA VAL A 10 8.64 12.53 -16.80
C VAL A 10 10.14 12.64 -16.96
N VAL A 11 10.71 13.83 -16.83
CA VAL A 11 12.18 14.04 -16.91
C VAL A 11 12.89 13.25 -15.80
N PHE A 12 12.40 13.30 -14.55
CA PHE A 12 12.97 12.50 -13.46
C PHE A 12 12.87 11.00 -13.73
N ASP A 13 11.78 10.54 -14.32
CA ASP A 13 11.61 9.14 -14.67
C ASP A 13 12.56 8.70 -15.79
N LEU A 14 12.74 9.51 -16.81
CA LEU A 14 13.70 9.27 -17.90
C LEU A 14 15.15 9.23 -17.39
N LEU A 15 15.54 10.20 -16.56
CA LEU A 15 16.86 10.21 -15.93
C LEU A 15 17.07 8.97 -15.05
N HIS A 16 16.04 8.55 -14.33
CA HIS A 16 16.09 7.32 -13.55
C HIS A 16 16.31 6.08 -14.43
N TYR A 17 15.68 5.98 -15.59
CA TYR A 17 15.94 4.89 -16.54
C TYR A 17 17.38 4.91 -17.05
N LEU A 18 17.88 6.07 -17.45
CA LEU A 18 19.27 6.21 -17.93
C LEU A 18 20.28 5.76 -16.85
N ILE A 19 20.07 6.18 -15.61
CA ILE A 19 20.92 5.78 -14.48
C ILE A 19 20.80 4.28 -14.19
N SER A 20 19.59 3.73 -14.27
CA SER A 20 19.32 2.33 -13.91
C SER A 20 19.76 1.33 -14.97
N PHE A 21 19.80 1.74 -16.25
CA PHE A 21 20.04 0.85 -17.39
C PHE A 21 21.33 0.00 -17.25
N PRO A 22 22.51 0.56 -16.94
CA PRO A 22 23.73 -0.24 -16.82
C PRO A 22 23.69 -1.23 -15.66
N PHE A 23 22.82 -1.04 -14.68
CA PHE A 23 22.71 -1.89 -13.50
C PHE A 23 21.64 -2.98 -13.63
N LEU A 24 20.84 -3.00 -14.70
CA LEU A 24 19.77 -4.00 -14.88
C LEU A 24 20.24 -5.46 -14.80
N PRO A 25 21.39 -5.85 -15.39
CA PRO A 25 21.89 -7.22 -15.22
C PRO A 25 22.16 -7.55 -13.74
N ILE A 26 22.80 -6.65 -13.01
CA ILE A 26 23.12 -6.83 -11.59
C ILE A 26 21.83 -6.97 -10.77
N LEU A 27 20.85 -6.08 -10.99
CA LEU A 27 19.55 -6.13 -10.33
C LEU A 27 18.80 -7.44 -10.63
N TYR A 28 18.90 -7.95 -11.85
CA TYR A 28 18.31 -9.23 -12.22
C TYR A 28 18.90 -10.39 -11.41
N PHE A 29 20.23 -10.48 -11.31
CA PHE A 29 20.88 -11.52 -10.51
C PHE A 29 20.58 -11.38 -9.02
N GLN A 30 20.60 -10.15 -8.49
CA GLN A 30 20.21 -9.88 -7.10
C GLN A 30 18.74 -10.27 -6.83
N SER A 31 17.83 -9.97 -7.74
CA SER A 31 16.41 -10.35 -7.59
C SER A 31 16.22 -11.87 -7.61
N LYS A 32 16.99 -12.58 -8.43
CA LYS A 32 17.01 -14.07 -8.42
C LYS A 32 17.53 -14.62 -7.09
N ARG A 33 18.60 -14.03 -6.59
CA ARG A 33 19.20 -14.43 -5.31
C ARG A 33 18.20 -14.23 -4.17
N ILE A 34 17.57 -13.08 -4.07
CA ILE A 34 16.56 -12.78 -3.05
C ILE A 34 15.39 -13.78 -3.11
N ARG A 35 14.86 -14.09 -4.30
CA ARG A 35 13.79 -15.08 -4.44
C ARG A 35 14.19 -16.47 -3.97
N LYS A 36 15.48 -16.80 -3.96
CA LYS A 36 16.01 -18.08 -3.47
C LYS A 36 16.26 -18.08 -1.97
N GLU A 37 16.70 -16.94 -1.43
CA GLU A 37 17.12 -16.79 -0.03
C GLU A 37 15.98 -16.37 0.90
N VAL A 38 15.05 -15.55 0.41
CA VAL A 38 13.91 -15.09 1.21
C VAL A 38 12.78 -16.12 1.15
N PRO A 39 12.30 -16.62 2.29
CA PRO A 39 11.22 -17.60 2.32
C PRO A 39 9.94 -17.02 1.71
N MET A 40 9.23 -17.84 0.95
CA MET A 40 7.92 -17.45 0.40
C MET A 40 6.86 -17.64 1.48
N LEU A 41 6.52 -16.54 2.16
CA LEU A 41 5.46 -16.54 3.15
C LEU A 41 4.07 -16.58 2.48
N PRO A 42 3.09 -17.29 3.08
CA PRO A 42 1.73 -17.32 2.58
C PRO A 42 1.03 -15.96 2.73
N GLU A 43 -0.01 -15.76 1.94
CA GLU A 43 -0.98 -14.70 2.15
C GLU A 43 -1.83 -15.03 3.39
N ALA A 44 -2.32 -14.02 4.10
CA ALA A 44 -3.16 -14.20 5.27
C ALA A 44 -4.50 -14.87 4.90
N ILE A 45 -5.05 -15.61 5.84
CA ILE A 45 -6.38 -16.23 5.73
C ILE A 45 -7.45 -15.34 6.36
N GLU A 46 -8.73 -15.71 6.18
CA GLU A 46 -9.91 -14.95 6.64
C GLU A 46 -9.94 -13.53 6.04
N PRO A 47 -10.24 -13.41 4.72
CA PRO A 47 -10.21 -12.12 4.02
C PRO A 47 -11.40 -11.20 4.34
N ASN A 48 -12.27 -11.60 5.24
CA ASN A 48 -13.42 -10.83 5.69
C ASN A 48 -13.48 -10.81 7.23
N GLY A 49 -14.03 -9.74 7.78
CA GLY A 49 -14.22 -9.62 9.21
C GLY A 49 -15.09 -8.44 9.60
N ILE A 50 -15.42 -8.37 10.89
CA ILE A 50 -16.14 -7.25 11.50
C ILE A 50 -15.40 -6.85 12.76
N GLU A 51 -15.22 -5.55 12.94
CA GLU A 51 -14.64 -4.94 14.14
C GLU A 51 -15.70 -4.08 14.82
N TYR A 52 -15.78 -4.18 16.14
CA TYR A 52 -16.76 -3.46 16.95
C TYR A 52 -16.08 -2.41 17.83
N ALA A 53 -16.66 -1.22 17.90
CA ALA A 53 -16.18 -0.20 18.84
C ALA A 53 -16.66 -0.48 20.27
N ASN A 54 -17.92 -0.91 20.41
CA ASN A 54 -18.61 -1.37 21.63
C ASN A 54 -19.93 -2.05 21.22
N ASP A 55 -20.58 -2.77 22.11
CA ASP A 55 -21.71 -3.66 21.81
C ASP A 55 -23.05 -3.01 21.37
N LEU A 56 -23.10 -1.69 21.13
CA LEU A 56 -24.38 -0.94 21.03
C LEU A 56 -24.50 0.01 19.82
N PHE A 57 -23.76 -0.19 18.71
CA PHE A 57 -23.89 0.74 17.58
C PHE A 57 -24.75 0.15 16.44
N GLU A 58 -25.80 0.88 16.07
CA GLU A 58 -26.72 0.55 14.97
C GLU A 58 -26.09 0.76 13.57
N LYS A 59 -25.09 1.64 13.45
CA LYS A 59 -24.48 1.96 12.16
C LYS A 59 -23.29 1.06 11.89
N GLU A 60 -23.29 0.39 10.75
CA GLU A 60 -22.18 -0.37 10.23
C GLU A 60 -21.56 0.37 9.04
N LEU A 61 -20.25 0.57 9.08
CA LEU A 61 -19.45 1.01 7.92
C LEU A 61 -18.78 -0.17 7.26
N SER A 62 -18.59 -0.09 5.96
CA SER A 62 -17.97 -1.18 5.19
C SER A 62 -16.71 -0.72 4.46
N ILE A 63 -15.65 -1.53 4.58
CA ILE A 63 -14.33 -1.27 3.98
C ILE A 63 -14.02 -2.32 2.93
N LEU A 64 -13.65 -1.85 1.73
CA LEU A 64 -13.00 -2.65 0.71
C LEU A 64 -11.49 -2.41 0.78
N ALA A 65 -10.70 -3.47 0.87
CA ALA A 65 -9.26 -3.42 0.82
C ALA A 65 -8.73 -4.03 -0.48
N LEU A 66 -7.98 -3.26 -1.26
CA LEU A 66 -7.42 -3.66 -2.55
C LEU A 66 -5.89 -3.53 -2.54
N GLY A 67 -5.19 -4.52 -3.09
CA GLY A 67 -3.74 -4.33 -3.18
C GLY A 67 -2.89 -5.52 -3.58
N GLU A 68 -1.62 -5.39 -3.22
CA GLU A 68 -0.58 -6.39 -3.43
C GLU A 68 -0.25 -7.16 -2.14
N SER A 69 0.96 -7.70 -1.99
CA SER A 69 1.35 -8.57 -0.86
C SER A 69 1.09 -7.96 0.52
N THR A 70 1.31 -6.67 0.69
CA THR A 70 1.06 -5.94 1.95
C THR A 70 -0.43 -5.99 2.32
N MET A 71 -1.32 -5.78 1.35
CA MET A 71 -2.76 -5.87 1.57
C MET A 71 -3.23 -7.32 1.67
N ALA A 72 -2.54 -8.26 1.00
CA ALA A 72 -2.78 -9.68 1.12
C ALA A 72 -2.29 -10.26 2.47
N GLY A 73 -1.70 -9.45 3.34
CA GLY A 73 -1.30 -9.82 4.68
C GLY A 73 -0.11 -10.79 4.74
N VAL A 74 0.79 -10.76 3.73
CA VAL A 74 2.01 -11.57 3.77
C VAL A 74 2.85 -11.17 4.98
N GLY A 75 3.14 -12.14 5.87
CA GLY A 75 3.85 -11.90 7.13
C GLY A 75 2.99 -12.00 8.38
N VAL A 76 1.68 -12.21 8.23
CA VAL A 76 0.76 -12.56 9.32
C VAL A 76 -0.13 -13.75 8.92
N THR A 77 -0.65 -14.46 9.90
CA THR A 77 -1.51 -15.62 9.64
C THR A 77 -2.94 -15.20 9.26
N TYR A 78 -3.49 -14.21 9.95
CA TYR A 78 -4.87 -13.76 9.78
C TYR A 78 -4.93 -12.30 9.38
N HIS A 79 -5.85 -11.94 8.47
CA HIS A 79 -6.07 -10.55 8.06
C HIS A 79 -6.44 -9.61 9.22
N LYS A 80 -7.12 -10.12 10.27
CA LYS A 80 -7.43 -9.35 11.48
C LYS A 80 -6.19 -8.82 12.21
N ASP A 81 -5.05 -9.53 12.11
CA ASP A 81 -3.76 -9.15 12.70
C ASP A 81 -2.89 -8.32 11.76
N GLY A 82 -3.29 -8.21 10.50
CA GLY A 82 -2.61 -7.48 9.44
C GLY A 82 -3.07 -6.04 9.30
N LEU A 83 -2.77 -5.48 8.11
CA LEU A 83 -3.04 -4.08 7.78
C LEU A 83 -4.54 -3.74 7.84
N VAL A 84 -5.38 -4.61 7.25
CA VAL A 84 -6.82 -4.34 7.05
C VAL A 84 -7.59 -4.45 8.36
N GLY A 85 -7.47 -5.57 9.08
CA GLY A 85 -8.16 -5.75 10.35
C GLY A 85 -7.75 -4.71 11.39
N THR A 86 -6.43 -4.36 11.46
CA THR A 86 -5.98 -3.29 12.35
C THR A 86 -6.55 -1.94 11.94
N PHE A 87 -6.55 -1.60 10.64
CA PHE A 87 -7.17 -0.36 10.16
C PHE A 87 -8.66 -0.31 10.52
N ALA A 88 -9.40 -1.38 10.26
CA ALA A 88 -10.83 -1.47 10.56
C ALA A 88 -11.10 -1.31 12.06
N LYS A 89 -10.29 -1.94 12.92
CA LYS A 89 -10.39 -1.81 14.38
C LYS A 89 -10.17 -0.38 14.85
N GLU A 90 -9.10 0.26 14.39
CA GLU A 90 -8.82 1.67 14.75
C GLU A 90 -9.91 2.60 14.20
N TRP A 91 -10.40 2.34 12.98
CA TRP A 91 -11.48 3.10 12.37
C TRP A 91 -12.79 2.96 13.14
N ALA A 92 -13.14 1.74 13.58
CA ALA A 92 -14.29 1.48 14.43
C ALA A 92 -14.21 2.27 15.74
N HIS A 93 -13.04 2.25 16.38
CA HIS A 93 -12.81 2.99 17.62
C HIS A 93 -12.93 4.52 17.43
N LEU A 94 -12.29 5.08 16.40
CA LEU A 94 -12.30 6.52 16.12
C LEU A 94 -13.70 7.05 15.78
N ASN A 95 -14.50 6.25 15.07
CA ASN A 95 -15.84 6.65 14.63
C ASN A 95 -16.96 6.14 15.53
N ARG A 96 -16.65 5.35 16.55
CA ARG A 96 -17.62 4.72 17.45
C ARG A 96 -18.72 3.97 16.67
N THR A 97 -18.32 3.10 15.76
CA THR A 97 -19.22 2.36 14.87
C THR A 97 -18.68 0.95 14.62
N SER A 98 -19.54 0.03 14.20
CA SER A 98 -19.10 -1.27 13.69
C SER A 98 -18.53 -1.11 12.28
N VAL A 99 -17.51 -1.90 11.96
CA VAL A 99 -16.83 -1.84 10.66
C VAL A 99 -16.66 -3.24 10.10
N SER A 100 -17.39 -3.55 9.03
CA SER A 100 -17.13 -4.74 8.23
C SER A 100 -16.05 -4.48 7.19
N TRP A 101 -15.22 -5.48 6.89
CA TRP A 101 -14.17 -5.35 5.90
C TRP A 101 -14.01 -6.58 5.02
N SER A 102 -13.59 -6.36 3.76
CA SER A 102 -13.32 -7.41 2.79
C SER A 102 -12.04 -7.12 2.03
N VAL A 103 -11.19 -8.14 1.86
CA VAL A 103 -9.88 -8.03 1.22
C VAL A 103 -9.89 -8.70 -0.14
N TYR A 104 -9.52 -7.93 -1.16
CA TYR A 104 -9.23 -8.42 -2.51
C TYR A 104 -7.81 -8.01 -2.87
N ALA A 105 -6.86 -8.87 -2.53
CA ALA A 105 -5.44 -8.62 -2.73
C ALA A 105 -4.73 -9.87 -3.23
N ARG A 106 -3.57 -9.68 -3.88
CA ARG A 106 -2.75 -10.80 -4.34
C ARG A 106 -1.28 -10.39 -4.40
N SER A 107 -0.43 -11.20 -3.80
CA SER A 107 1.01 -11.03 -3.87
C SER A 107 1.51 -11.00 -5.32
N GLY A 108 2.44 -10.09 -5.63
CA GLY A 108 3.01 -9.95 -6.98
C GLY A 108 2.13 -9.19 -8.00
N TYR A 109 0.92 -8.72 -7.60
CA TYR A 109 0.06 -7.96 -8.52
C TYR A 109 0.49 -6.50 -8.61
N THR A 110 0.44 -5.97 -9.84
CA THR A 110 0.57 -4.54 -10.15
C THR A 110 -0.80 -3.87 -10.12
N ALA A 111 -0.86 -2.54 -10.12
CA ALA A 111 -2.11 -1.79 -10.21
C ALA A 111 -2.99 -2.25 -11.38
N GLN A 112 -2.38 -2.48 -12.55
CA GLN A 112 -3.09 -3.01 -13.71
C GLN A 112 -3.69 -4.40 -13.46
N LYS A 113 -2.94 -5.31 -12.81
CA LYS A 113 -3.44 -6.66 -12.50
C LYS A 113 -4.55 -6.62 -11.45
N VAL A 114 -4.44 -5.76 -10.42
CA VAL A 114 -5.51 -5.56 -9.43
C VAL A 114 -6.78 -5.10 -10.14
N HIS A 115 -6.69 -4.09 -10.98
CA HIS A 115 -7.83 -3.61 -11.77
C HIS A 115 -8.47 -4.72 -12.62
N GLN A 116 -7.66 -5.49 -13.36
CA GLN A 116 -8.17 -6.47 -14.33
C GLN A 116 -8.62 -7.80 -13.71
N LYS A 117 -8.04 -8.21 -12.57
CA LYS A 117 -8.20 -9.56 -12.02
C LYS A 117 -8.91 -9.61 -10.69
N LEU A 118 -8.92 -8.52 -9.91
CA LEU A 118 -9.54 -8.50 -8.59
C LEU A 118 -10.87 -7.74 -8.59
N ILE A 119 -10.96 -6.59 -9.22
CA ILE A 119 -12.23 -5.83 -9.27
C ILE A 119 -13.40 -6.67 -9.81
N PRO A 120 -13.26 -7.45 -10.89
CA PRO A 120 -14.36 -8.27 -11.39
C PRO A 120 -14.83 -9.38 -10.44
N LYS A 121 -14.08 -9.65 -9.37
CA LYS A 121 -14.40 -10.66 -8.36
C LYS A 121 -15.10 -10.08 -7.13
N ILE A 122 -15.29 -8.77 -7.07
CA ILE A 122 -15.91 -8.12 -5.93
C ILE A 122 -17.44 -8.30 -6.07
N GLU A 123 -18.03 -9.04 -5.13
CA GLU A 123 -19.45 -9.41 -5.17
C GLU A 123 -20.34 -8.41 -4.42
N LYS A 124 -19.78 -7.71 -3.41
CA LYS A 124 -20.56 -6.79 -2.57
C LYS A 124 -20.88 -5.50 -3.32
N SER A 125 -22.12 -5.02 -3.16
CA SER A 125 -22.64 -3.86 -3.88
C SER A 125 -22.29 -2.50 -3.29
N ASN A 126 -21.96 -2.42 -1.99
CA ASN A 126 -21.68 -1.14 -1.32
C ASN A 126 -20.47 -1.22 -0.40
N PHE A 127 -19.65 -0.15 -0.48
CA PHE A 127 -18.58 0.13 0.47
C PHE A 127 -18.53 1.63 0.75
N ASP A 128 -18.25 2.00 2.01
CA ASP A 128 -18.11 3.38 2.44
C ASP A 128 -16.68 3.88 2.23
N ILE A 129 -15.71 2.99 2.43
CA ILE A 129 -14.28 3.30 2.31
C ILE A 129 -13.58 2.21 1.48
N ILE A 130 -12.72 2.65 0.59
CA ILE A 130 -11.85 1.77 -0.20
C ILE A 130 -10.41 2.11 0.14
N ILE A 131 -9.70 1.21 0.80
CA ILE A 131 -8.28 1.37 1.11
C ILE A 131 -7.42 0.60 0.11
N ILE A 132 -6.34 1.22 -0.35
CA ILE A 132 -5.51 0.68 -1.42
C ILE A 132 -4.03 0.75 -1.05
N SER A 133 -3.32 -0.37 -1.17
CA SER A 133 -1.86 -0.44 -1.05
C SER A 133 -1.26 -1.09 -2.30
N LEU A 134 -0.56 -0.28 -3.10
CA LEU A 134 0.02 -0.67 -4.40
C LEU A 134 1.31 0.09 -4.68
N GLY A 135 2.16 -0.47 -5.50
CA GLY A 135 3.27 0.25 -6.13
C GLY A 135 4.63 -0.42 -6.02
N ALA A 136 4.86 -1.35 -5.08
CA ALA A 136 6.11 -2.10 -5.02
C ALA A 136 6.33 -2.91 -6.30
N ASN A 137 5.34 -3.71 -6.70
CA ASN A 137 5.45 -4.54 -7.90
C ASN A 137 5.53 -3.72 -9.20
N ASP A 138 4.89 -2.55 -9.27
CA ASP A 138 5.06 -1.63 -10.39
C ASP A 138 6.46 -1.03 -10.41
N ALA A 139 7.03 -0.69 -9.25
CA ALA A 139 8.40 -0.19 -9.12
C ALA A 139 9.44 -1.25 -9.50
N PHE A 140 9.27 -2.52 -9.05
CA PHE A 140 10.14 -3.63 -9.44
C PHE A 140 10.12 -3.90 -10.95
N LYS A 141 9.01 -3.64 -11.61
CA LYS A 141 8.90 -3.71 -13.07
C LYS A 141 9.40 -2.45 -13.77
N LEU A 142 9.96 -1.52 -13.03
CA LEU A 142 10.39 -0.21 -13.53
C LEU A 142 9.31 0.48 -14.38
N LYS A 143 8.06 0.35 -14.01
CA LYS A 143 6.95 0.91 -14.77
C LYS A 143 7.11 2.42 -14.91
N ASN A 144 6.94 2.96 -16.15
CA ASN A 144 7.02 4.41 -16.32
C ASN A 144 5.87 5.13 -15.61
N VAL A 145 6.16 6.34 -15.13
CA VAL A 145 5.26 7.08 -14.27
C VAL A 145 3.94 7.45 -14.95
N ILE A 146 3.93 7.70 -16.26
CA ILE A 146 2.70 8.03 -17.00
C ILE A 146 1.80 6.80 -17.13
N SER A 147 2.36 5.62 -17.43
CA SER A 147 1.59 4.36 -17.45
C SER A 147 1.06 4.02 -16.07
N TRP A 148 1.86 4.25 -15.00
CA TRP A 148 1.43 4.10 -13.63
C TRP A 148 0.23 4.99 -13.30
N GLN A 149 0.33 6.29 -13.60
CA GLN A 149 -0.78 7.23 -13.38
C GLN A 149 -2.05 6.82 -14.14
N LYS A 150 -1.91 6.38 -15.39
CA LYS A 150 -3.05 5.89 -16.20
C LYS A 150 -3.71 4.66 -15.55
N ASP A 151 -2.93 3.73 -15.03
CA ASP A 151 -3.49 2.54 -14.38
C ASP A 151 -4.21 2.89 -13.07
N ILE A 152 -3.63 3.78 -12.25
CA ILE A 152 -4.28 4.27 -11.04
C ILE A 152 -5.56 5.06 -11.37
N GLN A 153 -5.54 5.91 -12.39
CA GLN A 153 -6.73 6.63 -12.84
C GLN A 153 -7.85 5.68 -13.29
N LYS A 154 -7.51 4.66 -14.09
CA LYS A 154 -8.47 3.63 -14.50
C LYS A 154 -9.06 2.90 -13.29
N LEU A 155 -8.20 2.51 -12.33
CA LEU A 155 -8.63 1.87 -11.10
C LEU A 155 -9.63 2.75 -10.34
N ILE A 156 -9.29 4.03 -10.11
CA ILE A 156 -10.16 4.99 -9.41
C ILE A 156 -11.47 5.20 -10.18
N HIS A 157 -11.43 5.39 -11.50
CA HIS A 157 -12.64 5.60 -12.30
C HIS A 157 -13.59 4.39 -12.23
N THR A 158 -13.04 3.16 -12.32
CA THR A 158 -13.86 1.94 -12.20
C THR A 158 -14.45 1.83 -10.79
N LEU A 159 -13.65 2.05 -9.74
CA LEU A 159 -14.15 2.02 -8.36
C LEU A 159 -15.21 3.09 -8.11
N ARG A 160 -15.04 4.29 -8.68
CA ARG A 160 -16.01 5.38 -8.59
C ARG A 160 -17.31 5.07 -9.31
N SER A 161 -17.24 4.37 -10.44
CA SER A 161 -18.43 3.92 -11.18
C SER A 161 -19.20 2.85 -10.40
N LEU A 162 -18.50 1.94 -9.72
CA LEU A 162 -19.12 0.88 -8.92
C LEU A 162 -19.60 1.37 -7.55
N TYR A 163 -18.84 2.29 -6.93
CA TYR A 163 -19.04 2.80 -5.57
C TYR A 163 -18.98 4.33 -5.55
N PRO A 164 -20.01 5.03 -6.04
CA PRO A 164 -19.94 6.49 -6.27
C PRO A 164 -19.67 7.30 -5.02
N ASN A 165 -20.16 6.86 -3.87
CA ASN A 165 -20.08 7.55 -2.59
C ASN A 165 -18.87 7.12 -1.73
N ALA A 166 -18.17 6.07 -2.13
CA ALA A 166 -17.05 5.56 -1.35
C ALA A 166 -15.88 6.55 -1.30
N THR A 167 -15.29 6.71 -0.13
CA THR A 167 -14.00 7.39 0.04
C THR A 167 -12.89 6.45 -0.41
N ILE A 168 -11.99 6.93 -1.28
CA ILE A 168 -10.83 6.15 -1.75
C ILE A 168 -9.57 6.68 -1.04
N ALA A 169 -8.84 5.79 -0.37
CA ALA A 169 -7.64 6.15 0.37
C ALA A 169 -6.46 5.22 0.02
N PHE A 170 -5.37 5.81 -0.43
CA PHE A 170 -4.13 5.10 -0.71
C PHE A 170 -3.19 5.15 0.50
N PHE A 171 -2.67 3.99 0.88
CA PHE A 171 -1.53 3.92 1.79
C PHE A 171 -0.28 4.49 1.14
N ASN A 172 0.70 4.84 1.95
CA ASN A 172 2.01 5.28 1.46
C ASN A 172 2.63 4.21 0.55
N MET A 173 3.48 4.70 -0.35
CA MET A 173 4.33 3.80 -1.13
C MET A 173 5.25 3.01 -0.19
N PRO A 174 5.49 1.72 -0.51
CA PRO A 174 6.31 0.85 0.34
C PRO A 174 7.71 1.43 0.58
N PRO A 175 8.23 1.40 1.81
CA PRO A 175 9.54 1.96 2.15
C PRO A 175 10.68 1.01 1.74
N ILE A 176 10.87 0.79 0.44
CA ILE A 176 11.87 -0.14 -0.12
C ILE A 176 13.29 0.12 0.41
N GLN A 177 13.60 1.36 0.76
CA GLN A 177 14.90 1.74 1.31
C GLN A 177 15.17 1.12 2.68
N GLU A 178 14.13 0.76 3.40
CA GLU A 178 14.20 0.15 4.74
C GLU A 178 14.31 -1.40 4.70
N PHE A 179 14.13 -2.05 3.54
CA PHE A 179 14.06 -3.50 3.44
C PHE A 179 15.43 -4.16 3.71
N PRO A 180 15.60 -4.94 4.80
CA PRO A 180 16.89 -5.55 5.15
C PRO A 180 17.45 -6.50 4.09
N ALA A 181 16.57 -7.25 3.39
CA ALA A 181 16.97 -8.20 2.36
C ALA A 181 17.57 -7.56 1.10
N PHE A 182 17.46 -6.22 0.95
CA PHE A 182 17.88 -5.56 -0.27
C PHE A 182 19.31 -4.98 -0.17
N SER A 183 20.07 -5.18 -1.23
CA SER A 183 21.38 -4.53 -1.39
C SER A 183 21.23 -3.01 -1.51
N PHE A 184 22.30 -2.29 -1.23
CA PHE A 184 22.37 -0.84 -1.42
C PHE A 184 21.90 -0.42 -2.83
N LEU A 185 22.34 -1.14 -3.87
CA LEU A 185 21.98 -0.84 -5.25
C LEU A 185 20.47 -1.02 -5.50
N MET A 186 19.85 -2.08 -4.98
CA MET A 186 18.40 -2.28 -5.08
C MET A 186 17.64 -1.20 -4.33
N LYS A 187 18.05 -0.89 -3.09
CA LYS A 187 17.45 0.20 -2.30
C LYS A 187 17.53 1.53 -3.04
N PHE A 188 18.66 1.83 -3.66
CA PHE A 188 18.88 3.06 -4.42
C PHE A 188 17.98 3.11 -5.67
N ILE A 189 18.03 2.10 -6.54
CA ILE A 189 17.32 2.13 -7.82
C ILE A 189 15.81 1.95 -7.60
N ILE A 190 15.38 0.89 -6.92
CA ILE A 190 13.96 0.61 -6.73
C ILE A 190 13.33 1.63 -5.77
N GLY A 191 14.02 2.05 -4.72
CA GLY A 191 13.55 3.09 -3.81
C GLY A 191 13.35 4.44 -4.49
N LYS A 192 14.26 4.87 -5.40
CA LYS A 192 14.03 6.07 -6.23
C LYS A 192 12.82 5.89 -7.15
N LYS A 193 12.65 4.71 -7.74
CA LYS A 193 11.48 4.41 -8.58
C LYS A 193 10.18 4.52 -7.79
N VAL A 194 10.11 3.95 -6.59
CA VAL A 194 8.97 4.09 -5.67
C VAL A 194 8.66 5.56 -5.40
N ASN A 195 9.67 6.38 -5.12
CA ASN A 195 9.47 7.82 -4.90
C ASN A 195 8.90 8.53 -6.13
N ILE A 196 9.34 8.18 -7.34
CA ILE A 196 8.80 8.73 -8.60
C ILE A 196 7.33 8.32 -8.78
N LEU A 197 7.00 7.04 -8.59
CA LEU A 197 5.63 6.54 -8.66
C LEU A 197 4.74 7.19 -7.58
N GLY A 198 5.25 7.38 -6.36
CA GLY A 198 4.54 8.06 -5.27
C GLY A 198 4.22 9.53 -5.58
N ARG A 199 5.14 10.25 -6.24
CA ARG A 199 4.85 11.60 -6.78
C ARG A 199 3.76 11.55 -7.86
N GLY A 200 3.79 10.53 -8.72
CA GLY A 200 2.76 10.28 -9.71
C GLY A 200 1.38 10.02 -9.08
N LEU A 201 1.33 9.19 -8.04
CA LEU A 201 0.12 8.90 -7.27
C LEU A 201 -0.44 10.17 -6.61
N PHE A 202 0.44 11.02 -6.05
CA PHE A 202 0.00 12.28 -5.45
C PHE A 202 -0.71 13.21 -6.44
N GLU A 203 -0.27 13.28 -7.70
CA GLU A 203 -0.96 14.08 -8.72
C GLU A 203 -2.32 13.49 -9.10
N VAL A 204 -2.46 12.17 -9.04
CA VAL A 204 -3.74 11.48 -9.29
C VAL A 204 -4.69 11.61 -8.09
N ALA A 205 -4.17 11.53 -6.87
CA ALA A 205 -4.95 11.66 -5.63
C ALA A 205 -5.52 13.06 -5.38
N LYS A 206 -5.29 14.02 -6.27
CA LYS A 206 -6.01 15.32 -6.28
C LYS A 206 -7.44 15.23 -6.81
N MET A 207 -7.87 14.05 -7.26
CA MET A 207 -9.26 13.80 -7.62
C MET A 207 -10.16 13.93 -6.38
N PRO A 208 -11.41 14.39 -6.54
CA PRO A 208 -12.34 14.54 -5.42
C PRO A 208 -12.52 13.23 -4.63
N ASN A 209 -12.56 13.34 -3.31
CA ASN A 209 -12.74 12.22 -2.37
C ASN A 209 -11.73 11.07 -2.57
N VAL A 210 -10.50 11.43 -2.96
CA VAL A 210 -9.35 10.52 -3.06
C VAL A 210 -8.24 11.06 -2.16
N PHE A 211 -7.78 10.25 -1.24
CA PHE A 211 -6.75 10.60 -0.27
C PHE A 211 -5.50 9.75 -0.47
N TYR A 212 -4.34 10.30 -0.20
CA TYR A 212 -3.08 9.59 -0.24
C TYR A 212 -2.24 9.94 0.98
N PHE A 213 -1.99 8.96 1.80
CA PHE A 213 -1.11 9.08 2.96
C PHE A 213 0.33 9.13 2.46
N ARG A 214 0.97 10.30 2.55
CA ARG A 214 2.27 10.59 1.93
C ARG A 214 3.44 10.57 2.89
N ASP A 215 3.18 10.50 4.18
CA ASP A 215 4.22 10.60 5.18
C ASP A 215 5.25 9.51 4.96
N LYS A 216 6.52 9.92 4.96
CA LYS A 216 7.61 8.98 4.74
C LYS A 216 7.73 8.05 5.93
N ILE A 217 7.59 6.77 5.69
CA ILE A 217 7.86 5.74 6.69
C ILE A 217 9.38 5.57 6.78
N THR A 218 9.93 5.73 7.98
CA THR A 218 11.29 5.34 8.31
C THR A 218 11.28 4.53 9.59
N LEU A 219 12.07 3.48 9.64
CA LEU A 219 12.17 2.63 10.83
C LEU A 219 12.65 3.43 12.03
N ASP A 220 13.63 4.31 11.85
CA ASP A 220 14.12 5.20 12.90
C ASP A 220 12.99 5.98 13.57
N THR A 221 12.07 6.54 12.77
CA THR A 221 10.93 7.29 13.29
C THR A 221 10.03 6.40 14.14
N TRP A 222 9.76 5.17 13.70
CA TRP A 222 8.92 4.24 14.46
C TRP A 222 9.63 3.72 15.72
N VAL A 223 10.90 3.37 15.61
CA VAL A 223 11.72 2.98 16.78
C VAL A 223 11.75 4.07 17.85
N LEU A 224 11.90 5.33 17.43
CA LEU A 224 11.87 6.48 18.35
C LEU A 224 10.48 6.67 18.97
N LYS A 225 9.41 6.63 18.18
CA LYS A 225 8.01 6.73 18.68
C LYS A 225 7.68 5.63 19.70
N MET A 226 8.31 4.46 19.58
CA MET A 226 8.12 3.31 20.48
C MET A 226 9.15 3.25 21.62
N ASN A 227 9.79 4.37 21.95
CA ASN A 227 10.78 4.50 23.02
C ASN A 227 11.94 3.49 22.88
N LYS A 228 12.38 3.20 21.64
CA LYS A 228 13.45 2.24 21.33
C LYS A 228 13.22 0.80 21.84
N LYS A 229 11.96 0.44 22.11
CA LYS A 229 11.58 -0.89 22.59
C LYS A 229 11.87 -2.00 21.55
N TYR A 230 11.83 -1.66 20.26
CA TYR A 230 11.98 -2.59 19.16
C TYR A 230 13.24 -2.31 18.34
N LYS A 231 13.80 -3.37 17.73
CA LYS A 231 14.90 -3.29 16.77
C LYS A 231 14.35 -3.19 15.36
N GLU A 232 15.14 -2.70 14.42
CA GLU A 232 14.75 -2.62 13.00
C GLU A 232 14.30 -3.97 12.43
N SER A 233 14.96 -5.08 12.85
CA SER A 233 14.58 -6.43 12.44
C SER A 233 13.16 -6.83 12.83
N ASP A 234 12.61 -6.26 13.89
CA ASP A 234 11.27 -6.61 14.39
C ASP A 234 10.15 -6.11 13.48
N PHE A 235 10.48 -5.18 12.58
CA PHE A 235 9.53 -4.61 11.62
C PHE A 235 9.32 -5.46 10.37
N PHE A 236 10.08 -6.55 10.19
CA PHE A 236 9.97 -7.41 9.00
C PHE A 236 9.80 -8.88 9.38
N SER A 237 8.96 -9.58 8.62
CA SER A 237 8.74 -11.02 8.80
C SER A 237 9.81 -11.87 8.08
N ASP A 238 10.30 -11.40 6.93
CA ASP A 238 11.25 -12.11 6.07
C ASP A 238 12.34 -11.20 5.48
N GLY A 239 12.43 -9.98 5.98
CA GLY A 239 13.34 -8.95 5.47
C GLY A 239 12.79 -8.13 4.29
N ILE A 240 11.58 -8.41 3.84
CA ILE A 240 10.84 -7.69 2.78
C ILE A 240 9.43 -7.33 3.24
N HIS A 241 8.67 -8.31 3.72
CA HIS A 241 7.29 -8.11 4.10
C HIS A 241 7.19 -7.62 5.55
N PRO A 242 6.21 -6.74 5.82
CA PRO A 242 5.99 -6.22 7.15
C PRO A 242 5.70 -7.33 8.17
N SER A 243 6.18 -7.15 9.38
CA SER A 243 5.74 -7.96 10.53
C SER A 243 4.36 -7.50 11.04
N LYS A 244 3.77 -8.27 11.96
CA LYS A 244 2.55 -7.87 12.66
C LYS A 244 2.70 -6.49 13.31
N LEU A 245 3.84 -6.20 13.92
CA LEU A 245 4.14 -4.90 14.52
C LEU A 245 4.05 -3.77 13.50
N THR A 246 4.66 -3.96 12.33
CA THR A 246 4.63 -2.97 11.24
C THR A 246 3.23 -2.76 10.70
N TYR A 247 2.49 -3.83 10.46
CA TYR A 247 1.11 -3.73 10.01
C TYR A 247 0.24 -2.94 10.98
N GLN A 248 0.35 -3.23 12.27
CA GLN A 248 -0.43 -2.56 13.31
C GLN A 248 -0.06 -1.08 13.43
N THR A 249 1.22 -0.75 13.41
CA THR A 249 1.67 0.63 13.48
C THR A 249 1.22 1.43 12.25
N TRP A 250 1.44 0.87 11.08
CA TRP A 250 1.12 1.53 9.81
C TRP A 250 -0.39 1.74 9.62
N ALA A 251 -1.19 0.74 9.95
CA ALA A 251 -2.64 0.81 9.89
C ALA A 251 -3.23 1.89 10.81
N LYS A 252 -2.70 2.01 12.04
CA LYS A 252 -3.10 3.06 12.99
C LYS A 252 -2.80 4.46 12.45
N GLU A 253 -1.59 4.68 11.95
CA GLU A 253 -1.22 5.98 11.38
C GLU A 253 -2.13 6.36 10.19
N MET A 254 -2.45 5.38 9.33
CA MET A 254 -3.37 5.59 8.21
C MET A 254 -4.81 5.88 8.66
N ALA A 255 -5.31 5.16 9.68
CA ALA A 255 -6.65 5.39 10.20
C ALA A 255 -6.79 6.79 10.79
N ILE A 256 -5.83 7.24 11.59
CA ILE A 256 -5.78 8.59 12.15
C ILE A 256 -5.72 9.64 11.02
N PHE A 257 -4.82 9.47 10.05
CA PHE A 257 -4.71 10.37 8.91
C PHE A 257 -6.04 10.52 8.17
N LEU A 258 -6.70 9.42 7.83
CA LEU A 258 -7.95 9.47 7.08
C LEU A 258 -9.08 10.09 7.91
N PHE A 259 -9.14 9.77 9.20
CA PHE A 259 -10.12 10.34 10.12
C PHE A 259 -10.00 11.88 10.22
N GLU A 260 -8.78 12.41 10.30
CA GLU A 260 -8.52 13.85 10.29
C GLU A 260 -8.89 14.53 8.97
N LYS A 261 -8.81 13.80 7.84
CA LYS A 261 -9.18 14.33 6.52
C LYS A 261 -10.68 14.33 6.25
N LEU A 262 -11.44 13.53 6.96
CA LEU A 262 -12.90 13.40 6.79
C LEU A 262 -13.72 14.16 7.84
N LYS A 263 -13.06 14.75 8.85
CA LYS A 263 -13.63 15.77 9.74
C LYS A 263 -13.78 17.10 9.00
#